data_134aefcb3aeaf03ac727dbda05362333
#
_entry.id   134aefcb3aeaf03ac727dbda05362333
#
_cell.length_a   1.000
_cell.length_b   1.000
_cell.length_c   1.000
_cell.angle_alpha   90.00
_cell.angle_beta   90.00
_cell.angle_gamma   90.00
#
_symmetry.space_group_name_H-M   'P 1'
#
loop_
_entity.id
_entity.type
_entity.pdbx_description
1 polymer ?
#
loop_
_entity_poly.entity_id
_entity_poly.type
_entity_poly.pdbx_seq_one_letter_code
_entity_poly.pdbx_strand_id
1 'polypeptide(L)'
;MCELFGISAGNEIDAGPWLQMFFPHSEKNPHGWGIAHFHQNPAGRAGFGTLEKEPVKAVRSMYLKERLRHGMRASSLLAHIREATIGALEYNNTHPFQTSDDSGRCWTLAHNGTVFEGTLLSRFIEAQEGQTDSERILLYLVDRINRAREKKLREMPSPKNSQSPDSCPAAELSAEERCRVIDQAVASLAPGNKLNLLLFDGEILFAHTNLRGTLHSCHVGDTALFATVPFLTGNSSYWEELPFTSLCAWREGVQIYQGSPHHHVYVEDPEKIRSLMMVYAAL
;
A
#
# COMPACT_ATOMS: atom_id res chain seq x y z
N MET A 1 15.31 6.94 -5.08
CA MET A 1 14.39 5.90 -4.51
C MET A 1 12.98 6.41 -4.58
N CYS A 2 12.01 5.53 -4.84
CA CYS A 2 10.58 5.89 -4.80
C CYS A 2 10.20 6.57 -3.47
N GLU A 3 9.13 7.34 -3.49
CA GLU A 3 8.59 7.93 -2.28
C GLU A 3 7.12 7.58 -2.11
N LEU A 4 6.72 7.40 -0.85
CA LEU A 4 5.36 7.09 -0.41
C LEU A 4 4.81 8.24 0.39
N PHE A 5 3.52 8.50 0.21
CA PHE A 5 2.73 9.33 1.10
C PHE A 5 1.38 8.67 1.33
N GLY A 6 0.88 8.71 2.56
CA GLY A 6 -0.40 8.10 2.95
C GLY A 6 -1.18 8.95 3.94
N ILE A 7 -2.50 8.79 3.93
CA ILE A 7 -3.43 9.44 4.86
C ILE A 7 -4.43 8.40 5.37
N SER A 8 -4.70 8.44 6.68
CA SER A 8 -5.86 7.80 7.30
C SER A 8 -6.54 8.82 8.21
N ALA A 9 -7.80 9.12 7.96
CA ALA A 9 -8.56 10.13 8.70
C ALA A 9 -9.98 9.65 9.02
N GLY A 10 -10.51 10.08 10.15
CA GLY A 10 -11.88 9.78 10.58
C GLY A 10 -12.95 10.54 9.79
N ASN A 11 -12.57 11.64 9.15
CA ASN A 11 -13.44 12.45 8.31
C ASN A 11 -12.75 12.77 6.97
N GLU A 12 -13.54 13.18 5.98
CA GLU A 12 -12.95 13.69 4.74
C GLU A 12 -12.23 15.03 4.98
N ILE A 13 -10.98 15.05 4.57
CA ILE A 13 -10.09 16.22 4.65
C ILE A 13 -9.64 16.65 3.26
N ASP A 14 -9.15 17.88 3.12
CA ASP A 14 -8.45 18.28 1.90
C ASP A 14 -6.97 17.88 1.96
N ALA A 15 -6.61 16.89 1.17
CA ALA A 15 -5.24 16.38 1.04
C ALA A 15 -4.36 17.29 0.14
N GLY A 16 -4.95 18.24 -0.59
CA GLY A 16 -4.26 19.08 -1.56
C GLY A 16 -3.00 19.76 -1.02
N PRO A 17 -3.01 20.41 0.16
CA PRO A 17 -1.82 21.06 0.72
C PRO A 17 -0.65 20.09 0.91
N TRP A 18 -0.86 18.86 1.39
CA TRP A 18 0.20 17.88 1.58
C TRP A 18 0.71 17.31 0.25
N LEU A 19 -0.19 17.07 -0.71
CA LEU A 19 0.20 16.61 -2.05
C LEU A 19 1.02 17.66 -2.81
N GLN A 20 0.74 18.95 -2.60
CA GLN A 20 1.54 20.05 -3.15
C GLN A 20 2.96 20.10 -2.56
N MET A 21 3.15 19.61 -1.34
CA MET A 21 4.49 19.44 -0.75
C MET A 21 5.18 18.14 -1.20
N PHE A 22 4.42 17.08 -1.40
CA PHE A 22 4.92 15.75 -1.76
C PHE A 22 5.43 15.68 -3.22
N PHE A 23 4.61 16.07 -4.21
CA PHE A 23 4.92 15.87 -5.63
C PHE A 23 6.15 16.63 -6.17
N PRO A 24 6.58 17.78 -5.63
CA PRO A 24 7.87 18.37 -6.01
C PRO A 24 9.08 17.46 -5.82
N HIS A 25 9.02 16.47 -4.92
CA HIS A 25 10.09 15.48 -4.75
C HIS A 25 10.30 14.61 -6.01
N SER A 26 9.35 14.60 -6.96
CA SER A 26 9.51 13.94 -8.26
C SER A 26 10.63 14.53 -9.14
N GLU A 27 11.23 15.67 -8.75
CA GLU A 27 12.45 16.15 -9.41
C GLU A 27 13.59 15.12 -9.34
N LYS A 28 13.67 14.35 -8.27
CA LYS A 28 14.63 13.27 -8.06
C LYS A 28 14.15 11.89 -8.50
N ASN A 29 12.81 11.71 -8.63
CA ASN A 29 12.15 10.43 -8.92
C ASN A 29 11.23 10.58 -10.13
N PRO A 30 11.77 10.62 -11.38
CA PRO A 30 11.06 11.15 -12.54
C PRO A 30 10.20 10.14 -13.31
N HIS A 31 10.06 8.89 -12.84
CA HIS A 31 9.61 7.78 -13.67
C HIS A 31 8.12 7.43 -13.53
N GLY A 32 7.37 8.26 -12.81
CA GLY A 32 5.93 8.12 -12.66
C GLY A 32 5.41 8.67 -11.35
N TRP A 33 4.12 8.92 -11.30
CA TRP A 33 3.38 9.29 -10.10
C TRP A 33 2.02 8.61 -10.09
N GLY A 34 1.44 8.49 -8.91
CA GLY A 34 0.04 8.08 -8.78
C GLY A 34 -0.53 8.36 -7.42
N ILE A 35 -1.87 8.43 -7.42
CA ILE A 35 -2.71 8.66 -6.25
C ILE A 35 -3.86 7.66 -6.30
N ALA A 36 -4.11 6.99 -5.18
CA ALA A 36 -5.39 6.34 -4.91
C ALA A 36 -6.05 7.06 -3.74
N HIS A 37 -7.26 7.57 -3.92
CA HIS A 37 -7.98 8.28 -2.86
C HIS A 37 -9.37 7.70 -2.65
N PHE A 38 -9.82 7.72 -1.40
CA PHE A 38 -11.02 7.02 -0.94
C PHE A 38 -11.88 7.99 -0.13
N HIS A 39 -13.18 7.90 -0.37
CA HIS A 39 -14.18 8.66 0.36
C HIS A 39 -14.81 7.79 1.45
N GLN A 40 -15.32 8.43 2.49
CA GLN A 40 -16.13 7.72 3.47
C GLN A 40 -17.37 7.12 2.80
N ASN A 41 -17.60 5.85 3.04
CA ASN A 41 -18.82 5.21 2.63
C ASN A 41 -19.79 5.12 3.82
N PRO A 42 -20.97 5.80 3.79
CA PRO A 42 -21.94 5.76 4.87
C PRO A 42 -22.48 4.35 5.17
N ALA A 43 -22.35 3.42 4.22
CA ALA A 43 -22.76 2.02 4.37
C ALA A 43 -21.68 1.12 5.00
N GLY A 44 -20.53 1.68 5.43
CA GLY A 44 -19.44 0.92 6.07
C GLY A 44 -18.72 -0.09 5.17
N ARG A 45 -19.04 -0.13 3.87
CA ARG A 45 -18.33 -0.97 2.90
C ARG A 45 -17.28 -0.15 2.18
N ALA A 46 -16.12 -0.72 1.99
CA ALA A 46 -15.03 -0.16 1.22
C ALA A 46 -15.53 0.30 -0.16
N GLY A 47 -15.64 1.61 -0.34
CA GLY A 47 -15.90 2.19 -1.66
C GLY A 47 -14.70 1.93 -2.58
N PHE A 48 -14.96 1.80 -3.87
CA PHE A 48 -13.88 1.84 -4.86
C PHE A 48 -13.22 3.22 -4.77
N GLY A 49 -11.92 3.24 -4.53
CA GLY A 49 -11.15 4.46 -4.62
C GLY A 49 -10.94 4.87 -6.06
N THR A 50 -10.80 6.16 -6.28
CA THR A 50 -10.32 6.68 -7.56
C THR A 50 -8.81 6.48 -7.65
N LEU A 51 -8.35 5.85 -8.74
CA LEU A 51 -6.93 5.66 -9.04
C LEU A 51 -6.53 6.55 -10.21
N GLU A 52 -5.60 7.45 -9.96
CA GLU A 52 -5.06 8.39 -10.95
C GLU A 52 -3.54 8.22 -10.98
N LYS A 53 -2.96 7.93 -12.15
CA LYS A 53 -1.51 7.74 -12.29
C LYS A 53 -1.02 7.96 -13.71
N GLU A 54 0.23 8.38 -13.85
CA GLU A 54 0.91 8.54 -15.13
C GLU A 54 2.37 8.11 -15.01
N PRO A 55 2.94 7.48 -16.07
CA PRO A 55 4.36 7.11 -16.12
C PRO A 55 5.25 8.29 -16.52
N VAL A 56 4.99 9.48 -15.96
CA VAL A 56 5.73 10.72 -16.24
C VAL A 56 6.10 11.40 -14.91
N LYS A 57 7.10 12.25 -14.95
CA LYS A 57 7.49 13.06 -13.78
C LYS A 57 6.30 13.91 -13.29
N ALA A 58 5.95 13.83 -12.00
CA ALA A 58 4.77 14.51 -11.44
C ALA A 58 4.76 16.03 -11.71
N VAL A 59 5.89 16.71 -11.51
CA VAL A 59 5.98 18.17 -11.78
C VAL A 59 5.80 18.55 -13.25
N ARG A 60 5.89 17.60 -14.19
CA ARG A 60 5.61 17.80 -15.62
C ARG A 60 4.19 17.42 -16.03
N SER A 61 3.45 16.74 -15.16
CA SER A 61 2.07 16.34 -15.44
C SER A 61 1.14 17.55 -15.42
N MET A 62 0.57 17.86 -16.58
CA MET A 62 -0.48 18.90 -16.69
C MET A 62 -1.78 18.43 -16.04
N TYR A 63 -2.08 17.14 -16.14
CA TYR A 63 -3.24 16.53 -15.51
C TYR A 63 -3.16 16.66 -13.97
N LEU A 64 -2.05 16.23 -13.36
CA LEU A 64 -1.87 16.35 -11.91
C LEU A 64 -1.93 17.80 -11.45
N LYS A 65 -1.28 18.71 -12.16
CA LYS A 65 -1.29 20.14 -11.84
C LYS A 65 -2.71 20.71 -11.81
N GLU A 66 -3.53 20.35 -12.79
CA GLU A 66 -4.92 20.80 -12.85
C GLU A 66 -5.75 20.11 -11.74
N ARG A 67 -5.54 18.82 -11.52
CA ARG A 67 -6.21 18.05 -10.48
C ARG A 67 -6.02 18.64 -9.09
N LEU A 68 -4.78 19.04 -8.75
CA LEU A 68 -4.44 19.62 -7.45
C LEU A 68 -5.00 21.03 -7.24
N ARG A 69 -5.32 21.78 -8.32
CA ARG A 69 -5.96 23.10 -8.22
C ARG A 69 -7.38 23.03 -7.68
N HIS A 70 -8.09 21.94 -7.94
CA HIS A 70 -9.48 21.76 -7.51
C HIS A 70 -9.62 21.17 -6.11
N GLY A 71 -8.49 21.02 -5.40
CA GLY A 71 -8.44 20.33 -4.11
C GLY A 71 -8.63 18.81 -4.25
N MET A 72 -8.32 18.07 -3.21
CA MET A 72 -8.49 16.62 -3.17
C MET A 72 -9.03 16.20 -1.83
N ARG A 73 -10.34 15.99 -1.77
CA ARG A 73 -10.98 15.51 -0.55
C ARG A 73 -10.89 13.98 -0.49
N ALA A 74 -10.48 13.46 0.68
CA ALA A 74 -10.39 12.03 0.95
C ALA A 74 -10.43 11.77 2.44
N SER A 75 -10.90 10.59 2.86
CA SER A 75 -10.70 10.05 4.21
C SER A 75 -9.48 9.16 4.30
N SER A 76 -9.10 8.52 3.18
CA SER A 76 -7.86 7.76 3.06
C SER A 76 -7.23 8.01 1.70
N LEU A 77 -5.90 7.98 1.65
CA LEU A 77 -5.15 8.26 0.42
C LEU A 77 -3.82 7.52 0.45
N LEU A 78 -3.41 7.00 -0.71
CA LEU A 78 -2.06 6.53 -0.98
C LEU A 78 -1.52 7.28 -2.18
N ALA A 79 -0.36 7.91 -2.06
CA ALA A 79 0.36 8.53 -3.17
C ALA A 79 1.78 7.96 -3.28
N HIS A 80 2.27 7.94 -4.52
CA HIS A 80 3.57 7.38 -4.86
C HIS A 80 4.27 8.23 -5.92
N ILE A 81 5.57 8.38 -5.77
CA ILE A 81 6.48 8.92 -6.78
C ILE A 81 7.49 7.83 -7.12
N ARG A 82 7.58 7.48 -8.41
CA ARG A 82 8.35 6.35 -8.89
C ARG A 82 9.76 6.72 -9.28
N GLU A 83 10.74 5.97 -8.79
CA GLU A 83 12.05 5.77 -9.41
C GLU A 83 12.13 4.31 -9.88
N ALA A 84 12.10 4.09 -11.18
CA ALA A 84 12.05 2.74 -11.73
C ALA A 84 13.40 2.05 -11.57
N THR A 85 13.39 0.89 -10.92
CA THR A 85 14.48 -0.09 -10.90
C THR A 85 14.15 -1.29 -11.78
N ILE A 86 12.87 -1.64 -11.88
CA ILE A 86 12.33 -2.77 -12.62
C ILE A 86 11.09 -2.31 -13.40
N GLY A 87 10.91 -2.83 -14.62
CA GLY A 87 9.77 -2.60 -15.50
C GLY A 87 9.83 -1.29 -16.28
N ALA A 88 9.24 -1.30 -17.46
CA ALA A 88 9.17 -0.16 -18.36
C ALA A 88 8.44 1.05 -17.75
N LEU A 89 8.63 2.24 -18.36
CA LEU A 89 7.91 3.45 -17.96
C LEU A 89 6.51 3.45 -18.57
N GLU A 90 5.62 2.66 -17.98
CA GLU A 90 4.27 2.40 -18.46
C GLU A 90 3.26 2.52 -17.32
N TYR A 91 1.99 2.69 -17.68
CA TYR A 91 0.88 2.80 -16.74
C TYR A 91 0.79 1.59 -15.80
N ASN A 92 0.88 0.36 -16.36
CA ASN A 92 0.77 -0.88 -15.59
C ASN A 92 1.95 -1.12 -14.63
N ASN A 93 3.04 -0.39 -14.79
CA ASN A 93 4.21 -0.42 -13.89
C ASN A 93 4.25 0.75 -12.90
N THR A 94 3.23 1.61 -12.89
CA THR A 94 3.15 2.79 -12.03
C THR A 94 2.23 2.52 -10.83
N HIS A 95 2.72 2.82 -9.63
CA HIS A 95 1.93 2.70 -8.39
C HIS A 95 0.88 3.81 -8.26
N PRO A 96 -0.15 3.64 -7.39
CA PRO A 96 -0.51 2.43 -6.66
C PRO A 96 -1.07 1.33 -7.57
N PHE A 97 -0.98 0.07 -7.09
CA PHE A 97 -1.64 -1.08 -7.71
C PHE A 97 -2.94 -1.38 -6.97
N GLN A 98 -3.95 -1.89 -7.70
CA GLN A 98 -5.24 -2.29 -7.14
C GLN A 98 -5.65 -3.68 -7.63
N THR A 99 -6.26 -4.46 -6.75
CA THR A 99 -6.96 -5.71 -7.07
C THR A 99 -8.04 -5.98 -6.04
N SER A 100 -8.94 -6.93 -6.30
CA SER A 100 -9.98 -7.33 -5.36
C SER A 100 -9.74 -8.73 -4.83
N ASP A 101 -10.11 -8.97 -3.57
CA ASP A 101 -10.19 -10.32 -3.02
C ASP A 101 -11.53 -11.01 -3.40
N ASP A 102 -11.66 -12.28 -3.05
CA ASP A 102 -12.85 -13.10 -3.34
C ASP A 102 -14.11 -12.63 -2.61
N SER A 103 -14.02 -11.70 -1.67
CA SER A 103 -15.17 -11.03 -1.05
C SER A 103 -15.62 -9.79 -1.81
N GLY A 104 -14.85 -9.36 -2.82
CA GLY A 104 -15.06 -8.12 -3.56
C GLY A 104 -14.44 -6.89 -2.87
N ARG A 105 -13.67 -7.05 -1.79
CA ARG A 105 -12.95 -5.97 -1.14
C ARG A 105 -11.77 -5.54 -2.01
N CYS A 106 -11.66 -4.23 -2.29
CA CYS A 106 -10.57 -3.67 -3.07
C CYS A 106 -9.34 -3.44 -2.19
N TRP A 107 -8.19 -3.91 -2.65
CA TRP A 107 -6.89 -3.75 -2.02
C TRP A 107 -6.00 -2.86 -2.88
N THR A 108 -5.35 -1.90 -2.25
CA THR A 108 -4.50 -0.92 -2.94
C THR A 108 -3.14 -0.88 -2.29
N LEU A 109 -2.07 -1.02 -3.07
CA LEU A 109 -0.68 -1.05 -2.60
C LEU A 109 0.16 0.05 -3.24
N ALA A 110 0.90 0.78 -2.39
CA ALA A 110 2.07 1.57 -2.77
C ALA A 110 3.31 0.98 -2.08
N HIS A 111 4.38 0.71 -2.84
CA HIS A 111 5.59 0.05 -2.36
C HIS A 111 6.83 0.83 -2.78
N ASN A 112 7.71 1.08 -1.82
CA ASN A 112 9.06 1.61 -2.04
C ASN A 112 10.09 0.57 -1.58
N GLY A 113 10.42 -0.34 -2.46
CA GLY A 113 11.31 -1.45 -2.15
C GLY A 113 11.64 -2.28 -3.37
N THR A 114 12.20 -3.46 -3.12
CA THR A 114 12.53 -4.43 -4.15
C THR A 114 12.59 -5.83 -3.52
N VAL A 115 12.02 -6.81 -4.22
CA VAL A 115 12.10 -8.21 -3.84
C VAL A 115 13.26 -8.85 -4.60
N PHE A 116 14.32 -9.16 -3.86
CA PHE A 116 15.53 -9.77 -4.39
C PHE A 116 15.56 -11.28 -4.23
N GLU A 117 14.91 -11.81 -3.21
CA GLU A 117 15.05 -13.19 -2.76
C GLU A 117 13.69 -13.86 -2.52
N GLY A 118 13.68 -15.18 -2.66
CA GLY A 118 12.53 -16.01 -2.39
C GLY A 118 11.67 -16.32 -3.62
N THR A 119 10.85 -17.35 -3.49
CA THR A 119 10.01 -17.88 -4.58
C THR A 119 8.52 -17.60 -4.37
N LEU A 120 8.16 -16.90 -3.28
CA LEU A 120 6.76 -16.65 -2.92
C LEU A 120 5.97 -15.90 -4.00
N LEU A 121 6.66 -15.04 -4.75
CA LEU A 121 6.05 -14.21 -5.79
C LEU A 121 6.07 -14.86 -7.19
N SER A 122 6.83 -15.95 -7.39
CA SER A 122 7.03 -16.55 -8.73
C SER A 122 5.73 -17.04 -9.37
N ARG A 123 4.79 -17.54 -8.57
CA ARG A 123 3.49 -18.03 -9.06
C ARG A 123 2.55 -16.93 -9.57
N PHE A 124 2.86 -15.66 -9.33
CA PHE A 124 2.05 -14.52 -9.77
C PHE A 124 2.58 -13.86 -11.04
N ILE A 125 3.66 -14.38 -11.64
CA ILE A 125 4.26 -13.83 -12.86
C ILE A 125 3.26 -13.83 -14.03
N GLU A 126 2.45 -14.87 -14.16
CA GLU A 126 1.45 -14.99 -15.22
C GLU A 126 0.17 -14.20 -14.93
N ALA A 127 -0.08 -13.84 -13.66
CA ALA A 127 -1.28 -13.12 -13.23
C ALA A 127 -1.10 -11.59 -13.18
N GLN A 128 0.15 -11.09 -13.21
CA GLN A 128 0.42 -9.65 -13.22
C GLN A 128 0.13 -9.04 -14.59
N GLU A 129 -0.31 -7.80 -14.61
CA GLU A 129 -0.52 -7.02 -15.84
C GLU A 129 0.77 -6.28 -16.28
N GLY A 130 1.54 -5.83 -15.30
CA GLY A 130 2.82 -5.15 -15.51
C GLY A 130 4.01 -6.10 -15.38
N GLN A 131 5.14 -5.54 -14.96
CA GLN A 131 6.43 -6.25 -14.87
C GLN A 131 7.06 -6.12 -13.48
N THR A 132 6.37 -5.47 -12.51
CA THR A 132 6.96 -5.12 -11.22
C THR A 132 6.76 -6.22 -10.17
N ASP A 133 7.73 -6.35 -9.29
CA ASP A 133 7.62 -7.15 -8.07
C ASP A 133 6.53 -6.62 -7.13
N SER A 134 6.30 -5.31 -7.15
CA SER A 134 5.31 -4.64 -6.31
C SER A 134 3.87 -5.07 -6.62
N GLU A 135 3.52 -5.26 -7.89
CA GLU A 135 2.22 -5.80 -8.27
C GLU A 135 2.07 -7.24 -7.75
N ARG A 136 3.12 -8.07 -7.89
CA ARG A 136 3.13 -9.43 -7.36
C ARG A 136 3.04 -9.49 -5.84
N ILE A 137 3.58 -8.49 -5.12
CA ILE A 137 3.37 -8.38 -3.67
C ILE A 137 1.89 -8.22 -3.37
N LEU A 138 1.18 -7.33 -4.07
CA LEU A 138 -0.26 -7.14 -3.87
C LEU A 138 -1.04 -8.44 -4.13
N LEU A 139 -0.78 -9.10 -5.26
CA LEU A 139 -1.42 -10.39 -5.60
C LEU A 139 -1.15 -11.46 -4.54
N TYR A 140 0.08 -11.53 -4.01
CA TYR A 140 0.44 -12.43 -2.93
C TYR A 140 -0.32 -12.12 -1.63
N LEU A 141 -0.40 -10.86 -1.22
CA LEU A 141 -1.10 -10.47 0.00
C LEU A 141 -2.59 -10.80 -0.08
N VAL A 142 -3.22 -10.53 -1.23
CA VAL A 142 -4.63 -10.84 -1.49
C VAL A 142 -4.86 -12.36 -1.54
N ASP A 143 -3.98 -13.15 -2.12
CA ASP A 143 -4.05 -14.62 -2.06
C ASP A 143 -4.01 -15.14 -0.61
N ARG A 144 -3.21 -14.52 0.27
CA ARG A 144 -3.18 -14.88 1.70
C ARG A 144 -4.51 -14.59 2.39
N ILE A 145 -5.15 -13.48 2.06
CA ILE A 145 -6.50 -13.11 2.54
C ILE A 145 -7.54 -14.14 2.05
N ASN A 146 -7.54 -14.47 0.76
CA ASN A 146 -8.48 -15.43 0.17
C ASN A 146 -8.34 -16.81 0.82
N ARG A 147 -7.12 -17.30 1.03
CA ARG A 147 -6.87 -18.58 1.73
C ARG A 147 -7.33 -18.57 3.18
N ALA A 148 -7.14 -17.46 3.90
CA ALA A 148 -7.60 -17.35 5.28
C ALA A 148 -9.13 -17.34 5.34
N ARG A 149 -9.80 -16.67 4.40
CA ARG A 149 -11.24 -16.66 4.25
C ARG A 149 -11.79 -18.07 3.92
N GLU A 150 -11.16 -18.76 2.96
CA GLU A 150 -11.52 -20.14 2.63
C GLU A 150 -11.40 -21.08 3.84
N LYS A 151 -10.31 -20.97 4.60
CA LYS A 151 -10.13 -21.74 5.82
C LYS A 151 -11.26 -21.48 6.82
N LYS A 152 -11.58 -20.22 7.06
CA LYS A 152 -12.67 -19.81 7.95
C LYS A 152 -14.03 -20.38 7.49
N LEU A 153 -14.32 -20.35 6.19
CA LEU A 153 -15.53 -20.93 5.61
C LEU A 153 -15.64 -22.44 5.87
N ARG A 154 -14.54 -23.18 5.75
CA ARG A 154 -14.50 -24.64 6.01
C ARG A 154 -14.70 -24.98 7.49
N GLU A 155 -14.28 -24.10 8.40
CA GLU A 155 -14.38 -24.29 9.85
C GLU A 155 -15.76 -23.86 10.40
N MET A 156 -16.57 -23.14 9.63
CA MET A 156 -17.92 -22.75 10.04
C MET A 156 -18.86 -23.98 10.01
N PRO A 157 -19.65 -24.17 11.08
CA PRO A 157 -20.64 -25.26 11.08
C PRO A 157 -21.66 -25.04 9.96
N SER A 158 -21.92 -26.09 9.18
CA SER A 158 -22.96 -26.05 8.15
C SER A 158 -24.29 -25.62 8.76
N PRO A 159 -24.99 -24.64 8.18
CA PRO A 159 -26.30 -24.20 8.70
C PRO A 159 -27.28 -25.35 8.60
N LYS A 160 -27.70 -25.89 9.75
CA LYS A 160 -28.59 -27.07 9.84
C LYS A 160 -29.97 -26.87 9.23
N ASN A 161 -30.38 -25.65 8.84
CA ASN A 161 -31.71 -25.34 8.30
C ASN A 161 -31.78 -23.99 7.54
N SER A 162 -30.97 -23.75 6.50
CA SER A 162 -31.23 -22.60 5.63
C SER A 162 -32.00 -23.02 4.39
N GLN A 163 -33.27 -22.63 4.33
CA GLN A 163 -34.21 -22.86 3.19
C GLN A 163 -33.96 -21.86 2.02
N SER A 164 -32.86 -21.07 2.03
CA SER A 164 -32.56 -20.19 0.92
C SER A 164 -31.05 -20.29 0.55
N PRO A 165 -30.70 -20.50 -0.74
CA PRO A 165 -29.35 -20.54 -1.21
C PRO A 165 -28.57 -19.22 -1.03
N ASP A 166 -29.28 -18.09 -0.87
CA ASP A 166 -28.73 -16.73 -0.77
C ASP A 166 -28.36 -16.29 0.65
N SER A 167 -28.54 -17.13 1.67
CA SER A 167 -28.29 -16.77 3.07
C SER A 167 -27.03 -17.40 3.69
N CYS A 168 -26.05 -17.78 2.88
CA CYS A 168 -24.72 -18.11 3.44
C CYS A 168 -24.10 -16.80 3.92
N PRO A 169 -23.91 -16.56 5.25
CA PRO A 169 -23.19 -15.38 5.69
C PRO A 169 -21.80 -15.45 5.08
N ALA A 170 -21.49 -14.48 4.21
CA ALA A 170 -20.14 -14.37 3.69
C ALA A 170 -19.21 -14.33 4.89
N ALA A 171 -18.34 -15.35 5.05
CA ALA A 171 -17.36 -15.36 6.14
C ALA A 171 -16.33 -14.29 5.84
N GLU A 172 -16.68 -13.04 6.12
CA GLU A 172 -15.72 -11.94 6.07
C GLU A 172 -14.72 -12.12 7.20
N LEU A 173 -13.45 -11.84 6.90
CA LEU A 173 -12.44 -11.74 7.94
C LEU A 173 -12.67 -10.44 8.72
N SER A 174 -12.65 -10.53 10.05
CA SER A 174 -12.65 -9.35 10.90
C SER A 174 -11.42 -8.46 10.64
N ALA A 175 -11.46 -7.20 11.08
CA ALA A 175 -10.31 -6.30 11.00
C ALA A 175 -9.05 -6.92 11.62
N GLU A 176 -9.19 -7.54 12.80
CA GLU A 176 -8.08 -8.19 13.51
C GLU A 176 -7.54 -9.41 12.75
N GLU A 177 -8.41 -10.24 12.15
CA GLU A 177 -7.99 -11.38 11.33
C GLU A 177 -7.23 -10.92 10.09
N ARG A 178 -7.70 -9.86 9.40
CA ARG A 178 -6.98 -9.27 8.26
C ARG A 178 -5.61 -8.74 8.67
N CYS A 179 -5.53 -8.01 9.80
CA CYS A 179 -4.24 -7.54 10.33
C CYS A 179 -3.27 -8.68 10.55
N ARG A 180 -3.69 -9.77 11.22
CA ARG A 180 -2.83 -10.93 11.48
C ARG A 180 -2.37 -11.62 10.20
N VAL A 181 -3.25 -11.76 9.21
CA VAL A 181 -2.92 -12.41 7.93
C VAL A 181 -1.89 -11.58 7.17
N ILE A 182 -2.08 -10.25 7.08
CA ILE A 182 -1.15 -9.36 6.38
C ILE A 182 0.19 -9.30 7.12
N ASP A 183 0.19 -9.24 8.46
CA ASP A 183 1.41 -9.26 9.29
C ASP A 183 2.26 -10.51 9.02
N GLN A 184 1.64 -11.70 9.07
CA GLN A 184 2.32 -12.96 8.76
C GLN A 184 2.83 -13.02 7.32
N ALA A 185 2.06 -12.49 6.37
CA ALA A 185 2.44 -12.48 4.95
C ALA A 185 3.64 -11.56 4.70
N VAL A 186 3.64 -10.35 5.29
CA VAL A 186 4.75 -9.40 5.20
C VAL A 186 6.00 -9.97 5.88
N ALA A 187 5.87 -10.55 7.08
CA ALA A 187 6.99 -11.18 7.78
C ALA A 187 7.60 -12.33 6.97
N SER A 188 6.77 -13.11 6.26
CA SER A 188 7.23 -14.20 5.39
C SER A 188 7.97 -13.71 4.14
N LEU A 189 7.62 -12.52 3.65
CA LEU A 189 8.24 -11.91 2.47
C LEU A 189 9.50 -11.11 2.80
N ALA A 190 9.67 -10.66 4.04
CA ALA A 190 10.72 -9.75 4.45
C ALA A 190 12.17 -10.28 4.36
N PRO A 191 12.49 -11.59 4.55
CA PRO A 191 13.86 -12.07 4.49
C PRO A 191 14.56 -11.71 3.17
N GLY A 192 15.69 -10.98 3.25
CA GLY A 192 16.50 -10.57 2.10
C GLY A 192 15.90 -9.48 1.21
N ASN A 193 14.68 -9.02 1.49
CA ASN A 193 13.91 -8.09 0.66
C ASN A 193 13.73 -6.74 1.33
N LYS A 194 13.70 -5.67 0.52
CA LYS A 194 13.38 -4.32 0.97
C LYS A 194 11.88 -4.09 0.84
N LEU A 195 11.21 -3.90 1.97
CA LEU A 195 9.77 -3.75 2.06
C LEU A 195 9.38 -2.48 2.86
N ASN A 196 9.21 -1.35 2.16
CA ASN A 196 8.47 -0.21 2.70
C ASN A 196 7.15 -0.15 1.95
N LEU A 197 6.05 -0.35 2.63
CA LEU A 197 4.75 -0.41 1.97
C LEU A 197 3.66 0.34 2.76
N LEU A 198 2.73 0.88 2.00
CA LEU A 198 1.42 1.31 2.44
C LEU A 198 0.40 0.47 1.67
N LEU A 199 -0.49 -0.19 2.40
CA LEU A 199 -1.56 -1.03 1.85
C LEU A 199 -2.89 -0.54 2.43
N PHE A 200 -3.93 -0.44 1.60
CA PHE A 200 -5.26 -0.07 2.04
C PHE A 200 -6.28 -1.09 1.53
N ASP A 201 -7.16 -1.56 2.41
CA ASP A 201 -8.18 -2.56 2.10
C ASP A 201 -9.60 -1.98 1.96
N GLY A 202 -9.67 -0.63 1.85
CA GLY A 202 -10.92 0.10 1.82
C GLY A 202 -11.45 0.51 3.20
N GLU A 203 -10.84 0.00 4.28
CA GLU A 203 -11.18 0.32 5.67
C GLU A 203 -9.92 0.59 6.51
N ILE A 204 -8.91 -0.24 6.34
CA ILE A 204 -7.69 -0.26 7.15
C ILE A 204 -6.50 0.14 6.28
N LEU A 205 -5.72 1.09 6.75
CA LEU A 205 -4.41 1.43 6.19
C LEU A 205 -3.33 0.69 6.98
N PHE A 206 -2.59 -0.17 6.31
CA PHE A 206 -1.44 -0.89 6.84
C PHE A 206 -0.16 -0.19 6.40
N ALA A 207 0.81 -0.10 7.29
CA ALA A 207 2.12 0.44 6.99
C ALA A 207 3.21 -0.48 7.57
N HIS A 208 4.27 -0.67 6.80
CA HIS A 208 5.42 -1.50 7.20
C HIS A 208 6.72 -0.94 6.64
N THR A 209 7.78 -1.05 7.42
CA THR A 209 9.16 -0.78 6.98
C THR A 209 10.14 -1.75 7.61
N ASN A 210 11.13 -2.21 6.82
CA ASN A 210 12.27 -2.98 7.31
C ASN A 210 13.63 -2.36 6.93
N LEU A 211 13.62 -1.11 6.46
CA LEU A 211 14.81 -0.27 6.28
C LEU A 211 14.68 0.98 7.16
N ARG A 212 15.64 1.20 8.07
CA ARG A 212 15.61 2.31 9.03
C ARG A 212 15.56 3.68 8.35
N GLY A 213 14.82 4.62 8.94
CA GLY A 213 14.75 6.00 8.49
C GLY A 213 14.02 6.19 7.17
N THR A 214 13.20 5.24 6.73
CA THR A 214 12.59 5.28 5.40
C THR A 214 11.08 5.26 5.36
N LEU A 215 10.42 5.22 6.52
CA LEU A 215 8.97 5.44 6.63
C LEU A 215 8.64 6.00 8.00
N HIS A 216 7.90 7.09 8.01
CA HIS A 216 7.54 7.86 9.20
C HIS A 216 6.04 8.07 9.26
N SER A 217 5.54 8.32 10.46
CA SER A 217 4.17 8.76 10.68
C SER A 217 4.12 10.04 11.50
N CYS A 218 3.07 10.84 11.33
CA CYS A 218 2.73 11.91 12.23
C CYS A 218 1.22 12.08 12.33
N HIS A 219 0.75 12.77 13.35
CA HIS A 219 -0.65 13.11 13.53
C HIS A 219 -0.86 14.62 13.40
N VAL A 220 -1.91 14.98 12.66
CA VAL A 220 -2.42 16.35 12.54
C VAL A 220 -3.90 16.30 12.92
N GLY A 221 -4.23 16.67 14.17
CA GLY A 221 -5.56 16.41 14.73
C GLY A 221 -5.89 14.91 14.70
N ASP A 222 -7.03 14.55 14.15
CA ASP A 222 -7.51 13.16 14.03
C ASP A 222 -7.00 12.44 12.78
N THR A 223 -6.01 13.02 12.09
CA THR A 223 -5.48 12.48 10.84
C THR A 223 -4.09 11.91 11.06
N ALA A 224 -3.90 10.63 10.71
CA ALA A 224 -2.58 10.00 10.62
C ALA A 224 -2.03 10.18 9.21
N LEU A 225 -0.80 10.69 9.11
CA LEU A 225 -0.03 10.89 7.90
C LEU A 225 1.16 9.96 7.88
N PHE A 226 1.53 9.48 6.70
CA PHE A 226 2.66 8.58 6.48
C PHE A 226 3.52 9.11 5.34
N ALA A 227 4.85 9.13 5.49
CA ALA A 227 5.75 9.56 4.44
C ALA A 227 7.10 8.87 4.53
N THR A 228 7.71 8.57 3.36
CA THR A 228 9.10 8.12 3.31
C THR A 228 10.07 9.26 3.59
N VAL A 229 9.74 10.46 3.14
CA VAL A 229 10.50 11.68 3.43
C VAL A 229 9.58 12.64 4.18
N PRO A 230 9.84 12.88 5.47
CA PRO A 230 9.09 13.87 6.25
C PRO A 230 9.10 15.27 5.63
N PHE A 231 8.00 15.97 5.67
CA PHE A 231 7.86 17.36 5.26
C PHE A 231 7.11 18.19 6.32
N LEU A 232 7.12 19.50 6.19
CA LEU A 232 6.52 20.38 7.19
C LEU A 232 4.99 20.24 7.19
N THR A 233 4.43 19.89 8.34
CA THR A 233 2.97 19.72 8.55
C THR A 233 2.37 20.77 9.48
N GLY A 234 3.17 21.81 9.84
CA GLY A 234 2.83 22.86 10.78
C GLY A 234 3.68 22.81 12.05
N ASN A 235 3.52 23.81 12.93
CA ASN A 235 4.40 24.04 14.09
C ASN A 235 4.26 23.00 15.23
N SER A 236 3.29 22.08 15.17
CA SER A 236 2.95 21.18 16.27
C SER A 236 3.04 19.69 15.93
N SER A 237 3.42 19.33 14.70
CA SER A 237 3.42 17.95 14.24
C SER A 237 4.85 17.44 14.10
N TYR A 238 5.15 16.36 14.80
CA TYR A 238 6.45 15.69 14.74
C TYR A 238 6.30 14.38 13.98
N TRP A 239 7.22 14.15 13.03
CA TRP A 239 7.34 12.88 12.36
C TRP A 239 8.17 11.92 13.21
N GLU A 240 7.64 10.73 13.43
CA GLU A 240 8.30 9.63 14.13
C GLU A 240 8.52 8.47 13.18
N GLU A 241 9.65 7.77 13.30
CA GLU A 241 9.85 6.53 12.55
C GLU A 241 8.78 5.51 12.95
N LEU A 242 8.23 4.80 11.96
CA LEU A 242 7.33 3.69 12.24
C LEU A 242 8.03 2.56 13.02
N PRO A 243 7.27 1.79 13.84
CA PRO A 243 7.79 0.61 14.51
C PRO A 243 8.50 -0.32 13.52
N PHE A 244 9.80 -0.46 13.70
CA PHE A 244 10.71 -1.10 12.76
C PHE A 244 10.50 -2.61 12.71
N THR A 245 10.44 -3.19 11.50
CA THR A 245 10.15 -4.60 11.23
C THR A 245 8.81 -5.12 11.78
N SER A 246 7.89 -4.22 12.09
CA SER A 246 6.53 -4.53 12.53
C SER A 246 5.52 -4.03 11.51
N LEU A 247 4.44 -4.76 11.31
CA LEU A 247 3.27 -4.23 10.61
C LEU A 247 2.45 -3.40 11.60
N CYS A 248 2.09 -2.19 11.20
CA CYS A 248 1.14 -1.37 11.93
C CYS A 248 -0.10 -1.10 11.07
N ALA A 249 -1.26 -0.89 11.69
CA ALA A 249 -2.48 -0.61 10.95
C ALA A 249 -3.32 0.48 11.63
N TRP A 250 -3.94 1.32 10.79
CA TRP A 250 -4.81 2.43 11.21
C TRP A 250 -6.18 2.31 10.55
N ARG A 251 -7.17 2.72 11.30
CA ARG A 251 -8.53 2.93 10.81
C ARG A 251 -9.00 4.29 11.30
N GLU A 252 -9.48 5.12 10.37
CA GLU A 252 -10.01 6.45 10.69
C GLU A 252 -9.04 7.32 11.52
N GLY A 253 -7.73 7.27 11.18
CA GLY A 253 -6.69 8.03 11.88
C GLY A 253 -6.19 7.40 13.19
N VAL A 254 -6.84 6.34 13.69
CA VAL A 254 -6.50 5.67 14.94
C VAL A 254 -5.73 4.38 14.66
N GLN A 255 -4.59 4.19 15.33
CA GLN A 255 -3.86 2.92 15.26
C GLN A 255 -4.64 1.82 15.97
N ILE A 256 -4.97 0.75 15.23
CA ILE A 256 -5.77 -0.38 15.72
C ILE A 256 -4.97 -1.67 15.87
N TYR A 257 -3.76 -1.73 15.29
CA TYR A 257 -2.92 -2.92 15.32
C TYR A 257 -1.44 -2.56 15.27
N GLN A 258 -0.65 -3.34 15.97
CA GLN A 258 0.80 -3.38 15.83
C GLN A 258 1.27 -4.82 16.05
N GLY A 259 1.88 -5.39 15.02
CA GLY A 259 2.47 -6.73 15.06
C GLY A 259 3.78 -6.77 15.84
N SER A 260 4.21 -7.97 16.19
CA SER A 260 5.54 -8.19 16.76
C SER A 260 6.62 -7.98 15.69
N PRO A 261 7.79 -7.43 16.05
CA PRO A 261 8.91 -7.31 15.11
C PRO A 261 9.35 -8.68 14.58
N HIS A 262 9.42 -8.83 13.25
CA HIS A 262 9.91 -10.06 12.62
C HIS A 262 11.44 -10.12 12.51
N HIS A 263 12.14 -9.01 12.81
CA HIS A 263 13.61 -8.89 12.86
C HIS A 263 14.37 -9.07 11.53
N HIS A 264 13.70 -9.22 10.39
CA HIS A 264 14.33 -9.26 9.06
C HIS A 264 14.62 -7.84 8.57
N VAL A 265 15.77 -7.32 9.00
CA VAL A 265 16.26 -5.99 8.60
C VAL A 265 16.84 -6.08 7.19
N TYR A 266 16.42 -5.16 6.32
CA TYR A 266 17.10 -4.98 5.04
C TYR A 266 18.30 -4.04 5.22
N VAL A 267 19.41 -4.44 4.66
CA VAL A 267 20.63 -3.60 4.56
C VAL A 267 20.86 -3.33 3.08
N GLU A 268 21.02 -2.06 2.71
CA GLU A 268 21.27 -1.70 1.31
C GLU A 268 22.57 -2.31 0.81
N ASP A 269 22.46 -3.03 -0.31
CA ASP A 269 23.59 -3.61 -1.03
C ASP A 269 23.61 -3.05 -2.47
N PRO A 270 24.50 -2.09 -2.76
CA PRO A 270 24.60 -1.48 -4.09
C PRO A 270 24.92 -2.48 -5.20
N GLU A 271 25.59 -3.60 -4.89
CA GLU A 271 25.92 -4.61 -5.89
C GLU A 271 24.70 -5.44 -6.27
N LYS A 272 23.83 -5.78 -5.30
CA LYS A 272 22.55 -6.43 -5.58
C LYS A 272 21.67 -5.57 -6.48
N ILE A 273 21.58 -4.27 -6.19
CA ILE A 273 20.78 -3.32 -7.00
C ILE A 273 21.36 -3.24 -8.42
N ARG A 274 22.69 -3.11 -8.56
CA ARG A 274 23.35 -3.05 -9.87
C ARG A 274 23.14 -4.33 -10.68
N SER A 275 23.29 -5.48 -10.06
CA SER A 275 23.07 -6.79 -10.70
C SER A 275 21.63 -6.94 -11.20
N LEU A 276 20.67 -6.52 -10.41
CA LEU A 276 19.27 -6.53 -10.79
C LEU A 276 18.99 -5.61 -11.99
N MET A 277 19.51 -4.39 -11.97
CA MET A 277 19.38 -3.44 -13.09
C MET A 277 20.00 -3.99 -14.38
N MET A 278 21.13 -4.71 -14.30
CA MET A 278 21.75 -5.34 -15.48
C MET A 278 20.88 -6.46 -16.06
N VAL A 279 20.25 -7.28 -15.22
CA VAL A 279 19.34 -8.33 -15.67
C VAL A 279 18.12 -7.75 -16.40
N TYR A 280 17.53 -6.68 -15.87
CA TYR A 280 16.37 -6.04 -16.49
C TYR A 280 16.70 -5.16 -17.69
N ALA A 281 17.92 -4.64 -17.81
CA ALA A 281 18.38 -3.93 -19.00
C ALA A 281 18.67 -4.87 -20.20
N ALA A 282 18.80 -6.16 -19.95
CA ALA A 282 19.07 -7.19 -20.96
C ALA A 282 17.77 -7.88 -21.48
N LEU A 283 16.62 -7.60 -20.86
CA LEU A 283 15.29 -8.07 -21.26
C LEU A 283 14.54 -7.01 -22.07
#